data_ca8a401a8e7f5d488e91d60c7cf78bb5
#
_entry.id   ca8a401a8e7f5d488e91d60c7cf78bb5
#
_cell.length_a   1.000
_cell.length_b   1.000
_cell.length_c   1.000
_cell.angle_alpha   90.00
_cell.angle_beta   90.00
_cell.angle_gamma   90.00
#
_symmetry.space_group_name_H-M   'P 1'
#
loop_
_entity.id
_entity.type
_entity.pdbx_description
1 polymer ?
#
loop_
_entity_poly.entity_id
_entity_poly.type
_entity_poly.pdbx_seq_one_letter_code
_entity_poly.pdbx_strand_id
1 'polypeptide(L)'
;MIQMPILFALYRVIYCIPAYVMPVKEHFLNVVYALTGASSASALSEGAAANLLQFATDHNIALTGINPVGDLTGVTGEALANKMVDILYKLNPAQWSDLAQAFPNAADVISGNAATIEKMNTFLGINLASNPFNGSFVPNLAWLIPILAGLTQYASTKLMMATQPKKNNEEDMSSQMMQSMNVTMPLMSVFFCFTFPAAIGIYWVASSTFQLLQQLVVNSYLDKVDMDELIRKNVEKANKKRAKKGLPPQKVNQNATASLKHMQAVQEKEEAERAEKLEKSKKQVEASNNYYNKDAKPGSLASKANMVARYNEKHNNK
;
A
#
# COMPACT_ATOMS: atom_id res chain seq x y z
N MET A 1 0.97 11.25 -7.03
CA MET A 1 0.46 11.45 -5.63
C MET A 1 -1.05 11.71 -5.53
N ILE A 2 -1.82 11.61 -6.61
CA ILE A 2 -3.30 11.77 -6.60
C ILE A 2 -3.99 10.58 -5.90
N GLN A 3 -3.33 9.43 -5.82
CA GLN A 3 -3.89 8.19 -5.26
C GLN A 3 -4.15 8.26 -3.74
N MET A 4 -3.33 9.01 -2.98
CA MET A 4 -3.48 9.13 -1.53
C MET A 4 -4.80 9.79 -1.09
N PRO A 5 -5.23 10.94 -1.66
CA PRO A 5 -6.53 11.52 -1.33
C PRO A 5 -7.71 10.59 -1.62
N ILE A 6 -7.63 9.84 -2.74
CA ILE A 6 -8.68 8.87 -3.12
C ILE A 6 -8.74 7.73 -2.10
N LEU A 7 -7.58 7.22 -1.68
CA LEU A 7 -7.50 6.16 -0.66
C LEU A 7 -8.09 6.62 0.67
N PHE A 8 -7.76 7.84 1.13
CA PHE A 8 -8.33 8.39 2.36
C PHE A 8 -9.84 8.62 2.27
N ALA A 9 -10.33 9.11 1.13
CA ALA A 9 -11.76 9.28 0.91
C ALA A 9 -12.48 7.92 0.92
N LEU A 10 -11.94 6.93 0.22
CA LEU A 10 -12.49 5.57 0.18
C LEU A 10 -12.48 4.93 1.57
N TYR A 11 -11.38 5.06 2.29
CA TYR A 11 -11.26 4.59 3.67
C TYR A 11 -12.36 5.17 4.56
N ARG A 12 -12.55 6.50 4.53
CA ARG A 12 -13.60 7.16 5.30
C ARG A 12 -15.02 6.69 4.91
N VAL A 13 -15.27 6.52 3.61
CA VAL A 13 -16.58 6.04 3.15
C VAL A 13 -16.85 4.61 3.63
N ILE A 14 -15.88 3.71 3.52
CA ILE A 14 -16.05 2.30 3.91
C ILE A 14 -16.25 2.14 5.43
N TYR A 15 -15.58 2.94 6.24
CA TYR A 15 -15.77 2.90 7.69
C TYR A 15 -17.06 3.60 8.16
N CYS A 16 -17.77 4.29 7.28
CA CYS A 16 -19.01 5.04 7.57
C CYS A 16 -20.04 4.89 6.44
N ILE A 17 -20.16 3.71 5.82
CA ILE A 17 -21.09 3.47 4.69
C ILE A 17 -22.49 4.01 4.97
N PRO A 18 -23.11 3.78 6.16
CA PRO A 18 -24.45 4.31 6.43
C PRO A 18 -24.57 5.83 6.38
N ALA A 19 -23.45 6.55 6.60
CA ALA A 19 -23.47 8.03 6.49
C ALA A 19 -23.56 8.52 5.04
N TYR A 20 -23.20 7.70 4.07
CA TYR A 20 -23.12 8.08 2.65
C TYR A 20 -24.14 7.34 1.78
N VAL A 21 -24.64 6.18 2.22
CA VAL A 21 -25.52 5.30 1.44
C VAL A 21 -26.86 5.15 2.18
N MET A 22 -27.84 5.95 1.77
CA MET A 22 -29.15 6.02 2.44
C MET A 22 -29.86 4.66 2.53
N PRO A 23 -29.95 3.82 1.48
CA PRO A 23 -30.59 2.51 1.59
C PRO A 23 -29.97 1.62 2.66
N VAL A 24 -28.65 1.68 2.85
CA VAL A 24 -27.97 0.93 3.92
C VAL A 24 -28.32 1.51 5.28
N LYS A 25 -28.32 2.85 5.42
CA LYS A 25 -28.69 3.55 6.67
C LYS A 25 -30.09 3.20 7.14
N GLU A 26 -31.06 3.09 6.23
CA GLU A 26 -32.45 2.76 6.55
C GLU A 26 -32.57 1.41 7.28
N HIS A 27 -31.81 0.39 6.87
CA HIS A 27 -31.80 -0.90 7.54
C HIS A 27 -31.29 -0.80 8.97
N PHE A 28 -30.27 0.01 9.21
CA PHE A 28 -29.78 0.27 10.58
C PHE A 28 -30.78 1.08 11.40
N LEU A 29 -31.42 2.09 10.81
CA LEU A 29 -32.45 2.88 11.48
C LEU A 29 -33.64 2.02 11.88
N ASN A 30 -34.07 1.06 11.05
CA ASN A 30 -35.14 0.12 11.42
C ASN A 30 -34.79 -0.66 12.68
N VAL A 31 -33.54 -1.08 12.82
CA VAL A 31 -33.04 -1.75 14.05
C VAL A 31 -33.03 -0.76 15.22
N VAL A 32 -32.56 0.48 15.04
CA VAL A 32 -32.57 1.51 16.08
C VAL A 32 -34.00 1.74 16.59
N TYR A 33 -34.98 1.86 15.70
CA TYR A 33 -36.38 2.06 16.08
C TYR A 33 -36.96 0.84 16.80
N ALA A 34 -36.62 -0.38 16.36
CA ALA A 34 -37.05 -1.59 17.05
C ALA A 34 -36.44 -1.73 18.45
N LEU A 35 -35.20 -1.32 18.65
CA LEU A 35 -34.51 -1.35 19.95
C LEU A 35 -35.06 -0.31 20.93
N THR A 36 -35.51 0.83 20.44
CA THR A 36 -35.93 1.97 21.28
C THR A 36 -37.43 2.13 21.39
N GLY A 37 -38.21 1.47 20.52
CA GLY A 37 -39.66 1.69 20.38
C GLY A 37 -40.01 3.03 19.75
N ALA A 38 -39.05 3.79 19.21
CA ALA A 38 -39.27 5.06 18.57
C ALA A 38 -39.87 4.87 17.16
N SER A 39 -40.79 5.75 16.77
CA SER A 39 -41.40 5.74 15.43
C SER A 39 -40.57 6.53 14.39
N SER A 40 -39.65 7.38 14.85
CA SER A 40 -38.79 8.21 14.00
C SER A 40 -37.53 8.64 14.76
N ALA A 41 -36.54 9.12 14.02
CA ALA A 41 -35.33 9.63 14.62
C ALA A 41 -35.59 10.82 15.57
N SER A 42 -36.49 11.72 15.22
CA SER A 42 -36.88 12.88 16.05
C SER A 42 -37.52 12.50 17.39
N ALA A 43 -38.05 11.29 17.52
CA ALA A 43 -38.65 10.80 18.75
C ALA A 43 -37.65 10.19 19.75
N LEU A 44 -36.35 10.08 19.38
CA LEU A 44 -35.32 9.56 20.25
C LEU A 44 -34.96 10.57 21.34
N SER A 45 -35.21 10.18 22.59
CA SER A 45 -34.85 10.95 23.77
C SER A 45 -33.43 10.64 24.25
N GLU A 46 -32.92 11.52 25.11
CA GLU A 46 -31.69 11.24 25.84
C GLU A 46 -31.80 9.91 26.60
N GLY A 47 -30.70 9.11 26.56
CA GLY A 47 -30.67 7.80 27.22
C GLY A 47 -31.27 6.65 26.41
N ALA A 48 -31.95 6.87 25.27
CA ALA A 48 -32.50 5.79 24.45
C ALA A 48 -31.43 4.81 23.94
N ALA A 49 -30.18 5.25 23.86
CA ALA A 49 -29.04 4.40 23.48
C ALA A 49 -28.42 3.59 24.65
N ALA A 50 -28.86 3.76 25.90
CA ALA A 50 -28.20 3.18 27.07
C ALA A 50 -28.04 1.66 26.98
N ASN A 51 -29.09 0.94 26.60
CA ASN A 51 -29.05 -0.53 26.47
C ASN A 51 -28.12 -0.97 25.32
N LEU A 52 -28.08 -0.23 24.22
CA LEU A 52 -27.18 -0.52 23.11
C LEU A 52 -25.71 -0.22 23.47
N LEU A 53 -25.46 0.84 24.24
CA LEU A 53 -24.13 1.16 24.77
C LEU A 53 -23.64 0.10 25.76
N GLN A 54 -24.53 -0.37 26.65
CA GLN A 54 -24.20 -1.47 27.56
C GLN A 54 -23.84 -2.73 26.77
N PHE A 55 -24.71 -3.11 25.81
CA PHE A 55 -24.42 -4.24 24.92
C PHE A 55 -23.06 -4.09 24.21
N ALA A 56 -22.77 -2.90 23.68
CA ALA A 56 -21.51 -2.62 22.99
C ALA A 56 -20.29 -2.78 23.92
N THR A 57 -20.44 -2.39 25.19
CA THR A 57 -19.40 -2.52 26.21
C THR A 57 -19.18 -3.99 26.58
N ASP A 58 -20.27 -4.74 26.82
CA ASP A 58 -20.23 -6.15 27.22
C ASP A 58 -19.62 -7.04 26.12
N HIS A 59 -19.85 -6.69 24.86
CA HIS A 59 -19.32 -7.42 23.69
C HIS A 59 -18.01 -6.82 23.10
N ASN A 60 -17.36 -5.91 23.85
CA ASN A 60 -16.09 -5.27 23.45
C ASN A 60 -16.11 -4.63 22.06
N ILE A 61 -17.23 -4.00 21.69
CA ILE A 61 -17.35 -3.26 20.43
C ILE A 61 -16.53 -1.97 20.54
N ALA A 62 -15.68 -1.71 19.56
CA ALA A 62 -14.79 -0.56 19.58
C ALA A 62 -15.59 0.77 19.41
N LEU A 63 -15.89 1.42 20.52
CA LEU A 63 -16.59 2.73 20.54
C LEU A 63 -15.65 3.92 20.28
N THR A 64 -14.33 3.67 20.30
CA THR A 64 -13.26 4.62 20.02
C THR A 64 -12.55 4.28 18.70
N GLY A 65 -11.63 5.12 18.27
CA GLY A 65 -10.85 4.91 17.04
C GLY A 65 -11.45 5.59 15.83
N ILE A 66 -11.52 4.87 14.70
CA ILE A 66 -12.08 5.43 13.46
C ILE A 66 -13.59 5.55 13.63
N ASN A 67 -14.13 6.75 13.40
CA ASN A 67 -15.54 7.09 13.66
C ASN A 67 -15.94 6.83 15.12
N PRO A 68 -15.40 7.60 16.07
CA PRO A 68 -15.71 7.42 17.49
C PRO A 68 -17.18 7.78 17.76
N VAL A 69 -17.84 6.97 18.60
CA VAL A 69 -19.22 7.26 19.02
C VAL A 69 -19.26 8.52 19.89
N GLY A 70 -18.25 8.68 20.74
CA GLY A 70 -18.14 9.85 21.65
C GLY A 70 -19.10 9.75 22.83
N ASP A 71 -19.21 10.86 23.59
CA ASP A 71 -20.18 11.01 24.68
C ASP A 71 -21.57 11.24 24.09
N LEU A 72 -22.55 10.52 24.60
CA LEU A 72 -23.97 10.64 24.18
C LEU A 72 -24.81 11.46 25.16
N THR A 73 -24.21 12.08 26.19
CA THR A 73 -24.90 12.94 27.15
C THR A 73 -25.51 14.14 26.42
N GLY A 74 -26.80 14.36 26.60
CA GLY A 74 -27.53 15.45 25.95
C GLY A 74 -27.80 15.26 24.45
N VAL A 75 -27.39 14.12 23.87
CA VAL A 75 -27.62 13.83 22.45
C VAL A 75 -29.02 13.24 22.26
N THR A 76 -29.79 13.80 21.36
CA THR A 76 -31.16 13.38 21.06
C THR A 76 -31.45 13.40 19.56
N GLY A 77 -32.62 12.90 19.15
CA GLY A 77 -33.08 13.00 17.79
C GLY A 77 -32.18 12.34 16.74
N GLU A 78 -32.05 12.96 15.58
CA GLU A 78 -31.28 12.44 14.46
C GLU A 78 -29.78 12.25 14.81
N ALA A 79 -29.25 13.11 15.67
CA ALA A 79 -27.84 12.96 16.09
C ALA A 79 -27.65 11.67 16.88
N LEU A 80 -28.57 11.33 17.78
CA LEU A 80 -28.56 10.09 18.53
C LEU A 80 -28.78 8.88 17.60
N ALA A 81 -29.75 8.96 16.68
CA ALA A 81 -29.97 7.91 15.69
C ALA A 81 -28.70 7.59 14.89
N ASN A 82 -27.99 8.60 14.40
CA ASN A 82 -26.74 8.42 13.67
C ASN A 82 -25.65 7.74 14.53
N LYS A 83 -25.55 8.12 15.81
CA LYS A 83 -24.59 7.48 16.73
C LYS A 83 -24.94 6.02 17.01
N MET A 84 -26.21 5.69 17.15
CA MET A 84 -26.65 4.30 17.29
C MET A 84 -26.37 3.48 16.03
N VAL A 85 -26.60 4.06 14.85
CA VAL A 85 -26.21 3.45 13.56
C VAL A 85 -24.71 3.20 13.49
N ASP A 86 -23.88 4.15 13.96
CA ASP A 86 -22.43 3.98 14.02
C ASP A 86 -21.99 2.82 14.94
N ILE A 87 -22.72 2.60 16.04
CA ILE A 87 -22.47 1.42 16.93
C ILE A 87 -22.83 0.13 16.19
N LEU A 88 -24.05 0.06 15.64
CA LEU A 88 -24.54 -1.13 14.94
C LEU A 88 -23.68 -1.49 13.73
N TYR A 89 -23.13 -0.50 13.03
CA TYR A 89 -22.25 -0.73 11.88
C TYR A 89 -20.94 -1.41 12.23
N LYS A 90 -20.51 -1.35 13.49
CA LYS A 90 -19.29 -2.00 13.98
C LYS A 90 -19.51 -3.46 14.40
N LEU A 91 -20.73 -3.96 14.41
CA LEU A 91 -21.04 -5.33 14.79
C LEU A 91 -20.57 -6.32 13.72
N ASN A 92 -19.94 -7.39 14.17
CA ASN A 92 -19.67 -8.55 13.32
C ASN A 92 -20.90 -9.49 13.25
N PRO A 93 -20.92 -10.48 12.33
CA PRO A 93 -22.08 -11.37 12.18
C PRO A 93 -22.49 -12.13 13.46
N ALA A 94 -21.53 -12.52 14.31
CA ALA A 94 -21.85 -13.18 15.59
C ALA A 94 -22.53 -12.23 16.56
N GLN A 95 -22.03 -10.99 16.67
CA GLN A 95 -22.60 -9.95 17.53
C GLN A 95 -24.02 -9.52 17.11
N TRP A 96 -24.37 -9.63 15.83
CA TRP A 96 -25.74 -9.44 15.38
C TRP A 96 -26.69 -10.51 15.94
N SER A 97 -26.23 -11.77 16.00
CA SER A 97 -26.98 -12.85 16.62
C SER A 97 -27.14 -12.64 18.12
N ASP A 98 -26.06 -12.21 18.80
CA ASP A 98 -26.08 -11.89 20.23
C ASP A 98 -27.02 -10.72 20.53
N LEU A 99 -27.05 -9.69 19.66
CA LEU A 99 -27.96 -8.56 19.77
C LEU A 99 -29.43 -9.00 19.67
N ALA A 100 -29.75 -9.90 18.73
CA ALA A 100 -31.10 -10.45 18.60
C ALA A 100 -31.52 -11.26 19.82
N GLN A 101 -30.59 -11.96 20.48
CA GLN A 101 -30.86 -12.69 21.75
C GLN A 101 -31.03 -11.73 22.93
N ALA A 102 -30.22 -10.66 22.99
CA ALA A 102 -30.33 -9.67 24.07
C ALA A 102 -31.62 -8.84 24.00
N PHE A 103 -32.20 -8.68 22.79
CA PHE A 103 -33.45 -7.91 22.59
C PHE A 103 -34.55 -8.76 21.92
N PRO A 104 -35.18 -9.70 22.63
CA PRO A 104 -36.16 -10.64 22.06
C PRO A 104 -37.34 -9.95 21.36
N ASN A 105 -37.79 -8.81 21.88
CA ASN A 105 -38.91 -8.07 21.32
C ASN A 105 -38.58 -7.44 19.94
N ALA A 106 -37.30 -7.26 19.61
CA ALA A 106 -36.82 -6.72 18.35
C ALA A 106 -36.13 -7.78 17.49
N ALA A 107 -36.05 -9.03 17.93
CA ALA A 107 -35.24 -10.09 17.34
C ALA A 107 -35.53 -10.32 15.86
N ASP A 108 -36.77 -10.34 15.43
CA ASP A 108 -37.17 -10.54 14.03
C ASP A 108 -36.69 -9.38 13.15
N VAL A 109 -36.85 -8.13 13.65
CA VAL A 109 -36.39 -6.92 12.92
C VAL A 109 -34.89 -6.90 12.86
N ILE A 110 -34.17 -7.23 13.94
CA ILE A 110 -32.72 -7.29 14.00
C ILE A 110 -32.21 -8.32 12.99
N SER A 111 -32.72 -9.55 13.05
CA SER A 111 -32.27 -10.65 12.18
C SER A 111 -32.56 -10.39 10.70
N GLY A 112 -33.74 -9.87 10.38
CA GLY A 112 -34.14 -9.53 9.01
C GLY A 112 -33.29 -8.44 8.39
N ASN A 113 -33.01 -7.37 9.14
CA ASN A 113 -32.12 -6.29 8.66
C ASN A 113 -30.66 -6.72 8.63
N ALA A 114 -30.18 -7.47 9.61
CA ALA A 114 -28.82 -8.02 9.61
C ALA A 114 -28.55 -8.88 8.37
N ALA A 115 -29.47 -9.80 8.02
CA ALA A 115 -29.37 -10.62 6.82
C ALA A 115 -29.32 -9.77 5.53
N THR A 116 -30.11 -8.69 5.47
CA THR A 116 -30.10 -7.79 4.32
C THR A 116 -28.80 -6.97 4.24
N ILE A 117 -28.31 -6.46 5.37
CA ILE A 117 -27.02 -5.74 5.46
C ILE A 117 -25.86 -6.67 5.06
N GLU A 118 -25.86 -7.91 5.54
CA GLU A 118 -24.85 -8.90 5.16
C GLU A 118 -24.85 -9.16 3.65
N LYS A 119 -26.04 -9.33 3.07
CA LYS A 119 -26.21 -9.51 1.61
C LYS A 119 -25.72 -8.30 0.83
N MET A 120 -26.00 -7.08 1.29
CA MET A 120 -25.52 -5.85 0.66
C MET A 120 -24.00 -5.69 0.74
N ASN A 121 -23.41 -6.13 1.83
CA ASN A 121 -21.96 -6.06 2.07
C ASN A 121 -21.20 -7.21 1.43
N THR A 122 -21.87 -8.24 0.90
CA THR A 122 -21.21 -9.42 0.34
C THR A 122 -21.07 -9.32 -1.18
N PHE A 123 -19.84 -9.39 -1.65
CA PHE A 123 -19.50 -9.46 -3.07
C PHE A 123 -18.66 -10.70 -3.34
N LEU A 124 -19.10 -11.55 -4.28
CA LEU A 124 -18.46 -12.84 -4.61
C LEU A 124 -18.19 -13.74 -3.37
N GLY A 125 -19.09 -13.71 -2.39
CA GLY A 125 -18.94 -14.49 -1.15
C GLY A 125 -17.97 -13.87 -0.12
N ILE A 126 -17.47 -12.66 -0.37
CA ILE A 126 -16.59 -11.92 0.54
C ILE A 126 -17.35 -10.74 1.12
N ASN A 127 -17.38 -10.63 2.45
CA ASN A 127 -17.94 -9.45 3.10
C ASN A 127 -16.95 -8.28 2.98
N LEU A 128 -17.35 -7.25 2.25
CA LEU A 128 -16.52 -6.09 1.93
C LEU A 128 -16.24 -5.19 3.12
N ALA A 129 -17.14 -5.18 4.10
CA ALA A 129 -17.02 -4.35 5.31
C ALA A 129 -16.12 -5.00 6.38
N SER A 130 -15.88 -6.31 6.29
CA SER A 130 -15.04 -7.04 7.24
C SER A 130 -13.57 -7.07 6.81
N ASN A 131 -12.68 -7.22 7.80
CA ASN A 131 -11.26 -7.41 7.55
C ASN A 131 -11.00 -8.88 7.17
N PRO A 132 -10.12 -9.16 6.21
CA PRO A 132 -9.71 -10.53 5.88
C PRO A 132 -9.12 -11.27 7.09
N PHE A 133 -8.39 -10.55 7.95
CA PHE A 133 -7.93 -11.07 9.24
C PHE A 133 -8.89 -10.66 10.35
N ASN A 134 -9.75 -11.57 10.77
CA ASN A 134 -10.74 -11.39 11.83
C ASN A 134 -10.27 -11.92 13.20
N GLY A 135 -8.96 -11.91 13.44
CA GLY A 135 -8.37 -12.46 14.67
C GLY A 135 -8.12 -13.98 14.63
N SER A 136 -8.47 -14.66 13.55
CA SER A 136 -8.22 -16.09 13.35
C SER A 136 -7.27 -16.33 12.18
N PHE A 137 -6.32 -17.23 12.34
CA PHE A 137 -5.43 -17.69 11.26
C PHE A 137 -6.07 -18.78 10.37
N VAL A 138 -7.37 -19.00 10.48
CA VAL A 138 -8.08 -19.91 9.58
C VAL A 138 -8.31 -19.20 8.24
N PRO A 139 -7.75 -19.72 7.12
CA PRO A 139 -7.93 -19.11 5.82
C PRO A 139 -9.41 -19.06 5.43
N ASN A 140 -9.85 -17.91 4.98
CA ASN A 140 -11.16 -17.69 4.40
C ASN A 140 -11.02 -17.12 2.98
N LEU A 141 -12.13 -17.02 2.25
CA LEU A 141 -12.11 -16.54 0.86
C LEU A 141 -11.53 -15.13 0.73
N ALA A 142 -11.68 -14.28 1.76
CA ALA A 142 -11.15 -12.92 1.77
C ALA A 142 -9.61 -12.87 1.78
N TRP A 143 -8.92 -13.96 2.16
CA TRP A 143 -7.45 -14.04 2.10
C TRP A 143 -6.89 -14.01 0.68
N LEU A 144 -7.72 -14.30 -0.32
CA LEU A 144 -7.33 -14.13 -1.73
C LEU A 144 -6.97 -12.67 -2.05
N ILE A 145 -7.61 -11.69 -1.39
CA ILE A 145 -7.39 -10.28 -1.65
C ILE A 145 -5.96 -9.84 -1.28
N PRO A 146 -5.45 -10.07 -0.05
CA PRO A 146 -4.06 -9.77 0.30
C PRO A 146 -3.04 -10.49 -0.60
N ILE A 147 -3.30 -11.74 -0.95
CA ILE A 147 -2.41 -12.52 -1.83
C ILE A 147 -2.36 -11.89 -3.21
N LEU A 148 -3.52 -11.59 -3.82
CA LEU A 148 -3.59 -10.92 -5.12
C LEU A 148 -2.98 -9.52 -5.08
N ALA A 149 -3.18 -8.76 -4.00
CA ALA A 149 -2.56 -7.45 -3.82
C ALA A 149 -1.03 -7.55 -3.81
N GLY A 150 -0.48 -8.51 -3.08
CA GLY A 150 0.97 -8.75 -3.05
C GLY A 150 1.54 -9.15 -4.41
N LEU A 151 0.85 -10.07 -5.12
CA LEU A 151 1.27 -10.54 -6.43
C LEU A 151 1.22 -9.42 -7.48
N THR A 152 0.12 -8.67 -7.55
CA THR A 152 -0.03 -7.57 -8.52
C THR A 152 0.95 -6.44 -8.23
N GLN A 153 1.17 -6.11 -6.96
CA GLN A 153 2.15 -5.11 -6.54
C GLN A 153 3.58 -5.55 -6.87
N TYR A 154 3.93 -6.82 -6.60
CA TYR A 154 5.24 -7.37 -6.94
C TYR A 154 5.49 -7.35 -8.46
N ALA A 155 4.50 -7.76 -9.26
CA ALA A 155 4.58 -7.73 -10.72
C ALA A 155 4.78 -6.31 -11.24
N SER A 156 4.01 -5.32 -10.72
CA SER A 156 4.14 -3.91 -11.08
C SER A 156 5.52 -3.36 -10.75
N THR A 157 6.02 -3.67 -9.55
CA THR A 157 7.35 -3.23 -9.10
C THR A 157 8.45 -3.81 -9.99
N LYS A 158 8.38 -5.12 -10.28
CA LYS A 158 9.36 -5.80 -11.14
C LYS A 158 9.38 -5.26 -12.56
N LEU A 159 8.19 -4.96 -13.12
CA LEU A 159 8.08 -4.36 -14.45
C LEU A 159 8.64 -2.92 -14.48
N MET A 160 8.39 -2.14 -13.43
CA MET A 160 8.93 -0.79 -13.27
C MET A 160 10.46 -0.80 -13.16
N MET A 161 11.03 -1.79 -12.47
CA MET A 161 12.49 -1.94 -12.36
C MET A 161 13.14 -2.34 -13.68
N ALA A 162 12.48 -3.20 -14.48
CA ALA A 162 13.02 -3.65 -15.76
C ALA A 162 13.18 -2.49 -16.76
N THR A 163 12.43 -1.39 -16.58
CA THR A 163 12.50 -0.20 -17.42
C THR A 163 13.44 0.89 -16.90
N GLN A 164 13.96 0.74 -15.69
CA GLN A 164 14.94 1.68 -15.14
C GLN A 164 16.36 1.28 -15.59
N PRO A 165 17.21 2.25 -15.97
CA PRO A 165 18.60 1.97 -16.27
C PRO A 165 19.25 1.37 -15.02
N LYS A 166 19.86 0.20 -15.17
CA LYS A 166 20.63 -0.45 -14.10
C LYS A 166 21.78 0.45 -13.69
N LYS A 167 21.69 1.10 -12.55
CA LYS A 167 22.84 1.72 -11.90
C LYS A 167 23.64 0.62 -11.23
N ASN A 168 24.77 0.30 -11.79
CA ASN A 168 25.64 -0.80 -11.29
C ASN A 168 26.48 -0.42 -10.05
N ASN A 169 26.07 0.55 -9.26
CA ASN A 169 26.71 0.84 -8.00
C ASN A 169 25.92 0.17 -6.87
N GLU A 170 26.20 -1.11 -6.62
CA GLU A 170 25.69 -1.87 -5.48
C GLU A 170 26.07 -1.25 -4.11
N GLU A 171 27.04 -0.36 -4.09
CA GLU A 171 27.53 0.34 -2.89
C GLU A 171 26.84 1.70 -2.65
N ASP A 172 26.00 2.17 -3.56
CA ASP A 172 25.31 3.45 -3.37
C ASP A 172 24.10 3.25 -2.44
N MET A 173 24.06 3.96 -1.32
CA MET A 173 22.98 3.93 -0.32
C MET A 173 21.60 4.11 -0.97
N SER A 174 21.54 4.81 -2.09
CA SER A 174 20.34 5.03 -2.89
C SER A 174 19.88 3.74 -3.61
N SER A 175 20.78 2.88 -4.08
CA SER A 175 20.44 1.61 -4.73
C SER A 175 20.00 0.56 -3.72
N GLN A 176 20.63 0.50 -2.55
CA GLN A 176 20.19 -0.36 -1.45
C GLN A 176 18.81 0.04 -0.92
N MET A 177 18.56 1.35 -0.77
CA MET A 177 17.26 1.87 -0.38
C MET A 177 16.18 1.52 -1.42
N MET A 178 16.50 1.59 -2.71
CA MET A 178 15.59 1.25 -3.80
C MET A 178 15.30 -0.27 -3.85
N GLN A 179 16.30 -1.12 -3.60
CA GLN A 179 16.10 -2.57 -3.47
C GLN A 179 15.24 -2.94 -2.26
N SER A 180 15.49 -2.32 -1.10
CA SER A 180 14.67 -2.57 0.08
C SER A 180 13.21 -2.14 -0.11
N MET A 181 12.97 -0.99 -0.76
CA MET A 181 11.61 -0.54 -1.11
C MET A 181 10.88 -1.54 -2.01
N ASN A 182 11.59 -2.21 -2.93
CA ASN A 182 10.98 -3.17 -3.86
C ASN A 182 10.44 -4.43 -3.17
N VAL A 183 10.99 -4.81 -2.04
CA VAL A 183 10.49 -5.92 -1.21
C VAL A 183 9.52 -5.42 -0.15
N THR A 184 9.84 -4.29 0.48
CA THR A 184 9.05 -3.75 1.59
C THR A 184 7.67 -3.27 1.12
N MET A 185 7.58 -2.62 -0.04
CA MET A 185 6.30 -2.13 -0.57
C MET A 185 5.26 -3.24 -0.81
N PRO A 186 5.56 -4.35 -1.52
CA PRO A 186 4.61 -5.46 -1.66
C PRO A 186 4.22 -6.09 -0.31
N LEU A 187 5.17 -6.26 0.62
CA LEU A 187 4.88 -6.80 1.95
C LEU A 187 3.97 -5.89 2.76
N MET A 188 4.20 -4.56 2.72
CA MET A 188 3.32 -3.57 3.35
C MET A 188 1.91 -3.62 2.75
N SER A 189 1.79 -3.78 1.42
CA SER A 189 0.49 -3.89 0.75
C SER A 189 -0.29 -5.12 1.24
N VAL A 190 0.38 -6.27 1.38
CA VAL A 190 -0.22 -7.49 1.94
C VAL A 190 -0.67 -7.25 3.37
N PHE A 191 0.20 -6.67 4.22
CA PHE A 191 -0.11 -6.38 5.62
C PHE A 191 -1.33 -5.46 5.75
N PHE A 192 -1.38 -4.37 4.99
CA PHE A 192 -2.52 -3.46 5.02
C PHE A 192 -3.80 -4.12 4.51
N CYS A 193 -3.72 -4.96 3.46
CA CYS A 193 -4.89 -5.68 2.97
C CYS A 193 -5.44 -6.72 3.96
N PHE A 194 -4.63 -7.21 4.91
CA PHE A 194 -5.11 -8.07 5.99
C PHE A 194 -5.80 -7.27 7.10
N THR A 195 -5.35 -6.04 7.37
CA THR A 195 -5.81 -5.23 8.49
C THR A 195 -6.98 -4.31 8.17
N PHE A 196 -7.14 -3.96 6.89
CA PHE A 196 -8.23 -3.10 6.43
C PHE A 196 -9.41 -3.90 5.90
N PRO A 197 -10.62 -3.29 5.82
CA PRO A 197 -11.79 -3.90 5.19
C PRO A 197 -11.49 -4.41 3.78
N ALA A 198 -12.06 -5.56 3.44
CA ALA A 198 -11.83 -6.24 2.17
C ALA A 198 -12.07 -5.34 0.94
N ALA A 199 -13.02 -4.40 1.02
CA ALA A 199 -13.27 -3.41 -0.03
C ALA A 199 -12.06 -2.54 -0.37
N ILE A 200 -11.26 -2.13 0.63
CA ILE A 200 -10.00 -1.37 0.40
C ILE A 200 -8.98 -2.25 -0.32
N GLY A 201 -8.89 -3.52 0.08
CA GLY A 201 -8.00 -4.49 -0.57
C GLY A 201 -8.37 -4.72 -2.04
N ILE A 202 -9.66 -4.85 -2.36
CA ILE A 202 -10.15 -4.98 -3.74
C ILE A 202 -9.78 -3.74 -4.57
N TYR A 203 -10.01 -2.53 -4.01
CA TYR A 203 -9.57 -1.29 -4.67
C TYR A 203 -8.05 -1.31 -4.93
N TRP A 204 -7.26 -1.78 -3.96
CA TRP A 204 -5.80 -1.87 -4.11
C TRP A 204 -5.40 -2.81 -5.24
N VAL A 205 -5.98 -4.02 -5.28
CA VAL A 205 -5.75 -4.99 -6.36
C VAL A 205 -6.14 -4.41 -7.72
N ALA A 206 -7.33 -3.80 -7.82
CA ALA A 206 -7.81 -3.19 -9.07
C ALA A 206 -6.88 -2.06 -9.54
N SER A 207 -6.46 -1.18 -8.62
CA SER A 207 -5.54 -0.07 -8.90
C SER A 207 -4.17 -0.58 -9.35
N SER A 208 -3.60 -1.58 -8.65
CA SER A 208 -2.31 -2.17 -9.01
C SER A 208 -2.35 -2.90 -10.35
N THR A 209 -3.45 -3.59 -10.64
CA THR A 209 -3.68 -4.26 -11.93
C THR A 209 -3.77 -3.24 -13.06
N PHE A 210 -4.50 -2.13 -12.84
CA PHE A 210 -4.59 -1.06 -13.83
C PHE A 210 -3.23 -0.41 -14.09
N GLN A 211 -2.45 -0.15 -13.04
CA GLN A 211 -1.09 0.38 -13.16
C GLN A 211 -0.18 -0.57 -13.94
N LEU A 212 -0.27 -1.88 -13.67
CA LEU A 212 0.47 -2.90 -14.43
C LEU A 212 0.14 -2.84 -15.93
N LEU A 213 -1.14 -2.83 -16.27
CA LEU A 213 -1.60 -2.74 -17.66
C LEU A 213 -1.14 -1.44 -18.32
N GLN A 214 -1.27 -0.32 -17.63
CA GLN A 214 -0.80 0.98 -18.10
C GLN A 214 0.71 0.96 -18.37
N GLN A 215 1.50 0.37 -17.47
CA GLN A 215 2.95 0.27 -17.63
C GLN A 215 3.34 -0.58 -18.84
N LEU A 216 2.65 -1.72 -19.05
CA LEU A 216 2.87 -2.56 -20.23
C LEU A 216 2.59 -1.80 -21.54
N VAL A 217 1.49 -1.05 -21.59
CA VAL A 217 1.12 -0.26 -22.77
C VAL A 217 2.15 0.85 -23.01
N VAL A 218 2.52 1.57 -21.96
CA VAL A 218 3.52 2.66 -22.07
C VAL A 218 4.88 2.13 -22.50
N ASN A 219 5.35 1.03 -21.91
CA ASN A 219 6.61 0.41 -22.29
C ASN A 219 6.61 -0.02 -23.77
N SER A 220 5.55 -0.73 -24.18
CA SER A 220 5.41 -1.17 -25.58
C SER A 220 5.30 0.00 -26.57
N TYR A 221 4.75 1.13 -26.14
CA TYR A 221 4.73 2.35 -26.96
C TYR A 221 6.10 3.00 -27.02
N LEU A 222 6.79 3.14 -25.88
CA LEU A 222 8.13 3.77 -25.83
C LEU A 222 9.18 2.96 -26.59
N ASP A 223 9.10 1.63 -26.57
CA ASP A 223 10.00 0.75 -27.32
C ASP A 223 9.89 0.95 -28.86
N LYS A 224 8.72 1.41 -29.35
CA LYS A 224 8.46 1.66 -30.76
C LYS A 224 8.74 3.09 -31.20
N VAL A 225 8.91 4.01 -30.25
CA VAL A 225 9.10 5.43 -30.54
C VAL A 225 10.58 5.77 -30.57
N ASP A 226 11.04 6.32 -31.69
CA ASP A 226 12.35 6.96 -31.74
C ASP A 226 12.31 8.25 -30.88
N MET A 227 12.95 8.16 -29.71
CA MET A 227 12.99 9.28 -28.75
C MET A 227 13.69 10.51 -29.34
N ASP A 228 14.68 10.30 -30.17
CA ASP A 228 15.43 11.42 -30.81
C ASP A 228 14.55 12.17 -31.81
N GLU A 229 13.73 11.44 -32.57
CA GLU A 229 12.76 12.05 -33.50
C GLU A 229 11.64 12.78 -32.73
N LEU A 230 11.16 12.21 -31.62
CA LEU A 230 10.11 12.79 -30.76
C LEU A 230 10.60 14.08 -30.07
N ILE A 231 11.83 14.08 -29.55
CA ILE A 231 12.48 15.27 -28.97
C ILE A 231 12.63 16.35 -30.04
N ARG A 232 13.14 16.01 -31.24
CA ARG A 232 13.29 16.96 -32.35
C ARG A 232 11.96 17.59 -32.75
N LYS A 233 10.89 16.80 -32.92
CA LYS A 233 9.54 17.29 -33.23
C LYS A 233 8.98 18.20 -32.12
N ASN A 234 9.20 17.88 -30.86
CA ASN A 234 8.75 18.70 -29.76
C ASN A 234 9.49 20.03 -29.64
N VAL A 235 10.81 20.01 -29.84
CA VAL A 235 11.64 21.24 -29.86
C VAL A 235 11.25 22.13 -31.04
N GLU A 236 11.01 21.54 -32.20
CA GLU A 236 10.54 22.31 -33.37
C GLU A 236 9.17 22.96 -33.11
N LYS A 237 8.20 22.22 -32.54
CA LYS A 237 6.90 22.78 -32.12
C LYS A 237 7.06 23.90 -31.09
N ALA A 238 7.94 23.70 -30.09
CA ALA A 238 8.23 24.71 -29.08
C ALA A 238 8.86 25.97 -29.71
N ASN A 239 9.80 25.81 -30.63
CA ASN A 239 10.44 26.91 -31.31
C ASN A 239 9.47 27.67 -32.23
N LYS A 240 8.54 26.99 -32.92
CA LYS A 240 7.45 27.65 -33.68
C LYS A 240 6.56 28.50 -32.76
N LYS A 241 6.26 28.02 -31.53
CA LYS A 241 5.49 28.79 -30.53
C LYS A 241 6.31 29.98 -29.99
N ARG A 242 7.62 29.81 -29.78
CA ARG A 242 8.54 30.88 -29.31
C ARG A 242 8.72 31.97 -30.36
N ALA A 243 8.88 31.59 -31.61
CA ALA A 243 8.98 32.54 -32.75
C ALA A 243 7.72 33.43 -32.84
N LYS A 244 6.51 32.86 -32.65
CA LYS A 244 5.27 33.66 -32.61
C LYS A 244 5.21 34.65 -31.44
N LYS A 245 6.04 34.46 -30.38
CA LYS A 245 6.14 35.33 -29.21
C LYS A 245 7.39 36.23 -29.27
N GLY A 246 8.15 36.26 -30.37
CA GLY A 246 9.38 37.05 -30.50
C GLY A 246 10.54 36.56 -29.61
N LEU A 247 10.47 35.34 -29.11
CA LEU A 247 11.51 34.77 -28.23
C LEU A 247 12.55 33.99 -29.06
N PRO A 248 13.84 34.01 -28.69
CA PRO A 248 14.87 33.28 -29.42
C PRO A 248 14.60 31.76 -29.37
N PRO A 249 15.01 31.02 -30.41
CA PRO A 249 14.80 29.58 -30.48
C PRO A 249 15.57 28.86 -29.36
N GLN A 250 14.94 27.88 -28.77
CA GLN A 250 15.55 27.00 -27.77
C GLN A 250 16.49 26.05 -28.51
N LYS A 251 17.80 26.15 -28.25
CA LYS A 251 18.77 25.18 -28.75
C LYS A 251 18.52 23.85 -28.03
N VAL A 252 18.46 22.77 -28.81
CA VAL A 252 18.49 21.42 -28.22
C VAL A 252 19.85 21.28 -27.55
N ASN A 253 19.86 21.12 -26.23
CA ASN A 253 21.11 20.86 -25.55
C ASN A 253 21.59 19.48 -26.01
N GLN A 254 22.70 19.43 -26.73
CA GLN A 254 23.24 18.16 -27.25
C GLN A 254 23.46 17.11 -26.14
N ASN A 255 23.65 17.58 -24.90
CA ASN A 255 23.70 16.70 -23.72
C ASN A 255 22.33 16.12 -23.28
N ALA A 256 21.22 16.72 -23.72
CA ALA A 256 19.88 16.17 -23.46
C ALA A 256 19.42 15.23 -24.59
N THR A 257 20.06 15.33 -25.77
CA THR A 257 19.92 14.41 -26.91
C THR A 257 21.01 13.35 -26.96
N ALA A 258 22.00 13.42 -26.06
CA ALA A 258 22.84 12.26 -25.79
C ALA A 258 21.90 11.15 -25.35
N SER A 259 21.47 10.40 -26.31
CA SER A 259 20.54 9.29 -26.23
C SER A 259 20.81 8.50 -24.95
N LEU A 260 19.78 8.01 -24.29
CA LEU A 260 19.91 6.99 -23.24
C LEU A 260 20.93 5.92 -23.63
N LYS A 261 21.04 5.58 -24.91
CA LYS A 261 22.09 4.73 -25.49
C LYS A 261 23.51 5.28 -25.34
N HIS A 262 23.71 6.59 -25.49
CA HIS A 262 25.04 7.20 -25.31
C HIS A 262 25.39 7.30 -23.82
N MET A 263 24.41 7.59 -22.97
CA MET A 263 24.61 7.53 -21.51
C MET A 263 24.87 6.11 -21.03
N GLN A 264 24.20 5.10 -21.58
CA GLN A 264 24.50 3.69 -21.33
C GLN A 264 25.89 3.30 -21.81
N ALA A 265 26.31 3.71 -23.02
CA ALA A 265 27.64 3.43 -23.55
C ALA A 265 28.76 4.16 -22.80
N VAL A 266 28.51 5.36 -22.28
CA VAL A 266 29.45 6.09 -21.41
C VAL A 266 29.51 5.44 -20.03
N GLN A 267 28.39 5.02 -19.48
CA GLN A 267 28.36 4.28 -18.21
C GLN A 267 29.05 2.93 -18.32
N GLU A 268 28.80 2.16 -19.38
CA GLU A 268 29.52 0.87 -19.60
C GLU A 268 31.04 1.08 -19.72
N LYS A 269 31.49 2.14 -20.35
CA LYS A 269 32.93 2.47 -20.42
C LYS A 269 33.50 2.87 -19.05
N GLU A 270 32.82 3.72 -18.32
CA GLU A 270 33.24 4.12 -16.96
C GLU A 270 33.24 2.94 -15.99
N GLU A 271 32.30 2.02 -16.12
CA GLU A 271 32.25 0.80 -15.34
C GLU A 271 33.36 -0.17 -15.67
N ALA A 272 33.66 -0.36 -16.97
CA ALA A 272 34.79 -1.18 -17.40
C ALA A 272 36.13 -0.61 -16.89
N GLU A 273 36.31 0.72 -16.93
CA GLU A 273 37.50 1.37 -16.38
C GLU A 273 37.60 1.28 -14.86
N ARG A 274 36.45 1.35 -14.15
CA ARG A 274 36.42 1.15 -12.69
C ARG A 274 36.70 -0.28 -12.29
N ALA A 275 36.12 -1.26 -13.00
CA ALA A 275 36.37 -2.66 -12.79
C ALA A 275 37.86 -3.00 -12.99
N GLU A 276 38.47 -2.43 -14.07
CA GLU A 276 39.91 -2.62 -14.34
C GLU A 276 40.80 -1.96 -13.26
N LYS A 277 40.42 -0.75 -12.77
CA LYS A 277 41.12 -0.08 -11.68
C LYS A 277 40.99 -0.87 -10.36
N LEU A 278 39.81 -1.42 -10.08
CA LEU A 278 39.56 -2.23 -8.87
C LEU A 278 40.36 -3.53 -8.92
N GLU A 279 40.45 -4.18 -10.08
CA GLU A 279 41.23 -5.40 -10.27
C GLU A 279 42.74 -5.13 -10.16
N LYS A 280 43.21 -4.02 -10.71
CA LYS A 280 44.58 -3.54 -10.54
C LYS A 280 44.91 -3.23 -9.07
N SER A 281 43.97 -2.57 -8.37
CA SER A 281 44.13 -2.28 -6.94
C SER A 281 44.14 -3.56 -6.09
N LYS A 282 43.25 -4.53 -6.35
CA LYS A 282 43.26 -5.83 -5.68
C LYS A 282 44.59 -6.59 -5.91
N LYS A 283 45.08 -6.63 -7.15
CA LYS A 283 46.40 -7.26 -7.47
C LYS A 283 47.55 -6.54 -6.80
N GLN A 284 47.52 -5.19 -6.69
CA GLN A 284 48.55 -4.45 -5.94
C GLN A 284 48.53 -4.72 -4.44
N VAL A 285 47.32 -4.77 -3.85
CA VAL A 285 47.15 -5.10 -2.43
C VAL A 285 47.62 -6.55 -2.16
N GLU A 286 47.28 -7.47 -3.04
CA GLU A 286 47.70 -8.87 -2.94
C GLU A 286 49.23 -9.05 -3.11
N ALA A 287 49.82 -8.34 -4.07
CA ALA A 287 51.27 -8.30 -4.27
C ALA A 287 51.99 -7.65 -3.07
N SER A 288 51.45 -6.58 -2.51
CA SER A 288 51.95 -5.92 -1.29
C SER A 288 51.84 -6.86 -0.08
N ASN A 289 50.68 -7.48 0.10
CA ASN A 289 50.51 -8.46 1.17
C ASN A 289 51.46 -9.65 1.05
N ASN A 290 51.68 -10.16 -0.15
CA ASN A 290 52.62 -11.25 -0.39
C ASN A 290 54.08 -10.82 -0.16
N TYR A 291 54.44 -9.57 -0.50
CA TYR A 291 55.77 -9.02 -0.23
C TYR A 291 56.04 -8.88 1.27
N TYR A 292 55.10 -8.29 2.03
CA TYR A 292 55.24 -8.13 3.49
C TYR A 292 55.10 -9.43 4.28
N ASN A 293 54.49 -10.46 3.69
CA ASN A 293 54.25 -11.73 4.37
C ASN A 293 55.37 -12.76 4.19
N LYS A 294 56.27 -12.54 3.22
CA LYS A 294 57.38 -13.49 2.95
C LYS A 294 58.39 -13.62 4.09
N ASP A 295 58.52 -12.57 4.94
CA ASP A 295 59.51 -12.49 6.01
C ASP A 295 58.91 -12.22 7.39
N ALA A 296 57.63 -12.47 7.61
CA ALA A 296 57.01 -12.24 8.90
C ALA A 296 57.43 -13.27 9.94
N LYS A 297 58.24 -12.84 10.90
CA LYS A 297 58.66 -13.70 12.03
C LYS A 297 57.46 -14.22 12.81
N PRO A 298 57.41 -15.53 13.18
CA PRO A 298 56.36 -16.09 13.99
C PRO A 298 56.12 -15.28 15.28
N GLY A 299 54.85 -14.86 15.53
CA GLY A 299 54.50 -14.06 16.71
C GLY A 299 54.50 -12.54 16.52
N SER A 300 54.99 -12.02 15.37
CA SER A 300 54.91 -10.58 15.04
C SER A 300 53.49 -10.09 14.76
N LEU A 301 53.25 -8.78 14.88
CA LEU A 301 51.95 -8.16 14.58
C LEU A 301 51.49 -8.46 13.15
N ALA A 302 52.40 -8.52 12.19
CA ALA A 302 52.12 -8.89 10.79
C ALA A 302 51.67 -10.36 10.68
N SER A 303 52.28 -11.28 11.43
CA SER A 303 51.89 -12.70 11.48
C SER A 303 50.48 -12.89 12.08
N LYS A 304 50.11 -12.09 13.10
CA LYS A 304 48.78 -12.12 13.72
C LYS A 304 47.71 -11.51 12.81
N ALA A 305 48.00 -10.40 12.12
CA ALA A 305 47.10 -9.80 11.14
C ALA A 305 46.81 -10.76 9.98
N ASN A 306 47.79 -11.51 9.50
CA ASN A 306 47.64 -12.53 8.48
C ASN A 306 46.75 -13.71 8.91
N MET A 307 46.82 -14.07 10.18
CA MET A 307 46.00 -15.16 10.73
C MET A 307 44.52 -14.74 10.77
N VAL A 308 44.23 -13.45 11.09
CA VAL A 308 42.89 -12.88 11.07
C VAL A 308 42.37 -12.77 9.64
N ALA A 309 43.19 -12.32 8.69
CA ALA A 309 42.81 -12.23 7.28
C ALA A 309 42.42 -13.59 6.70
N ARG A 310 43.23 -14.63 6.95
CA ARG A 310 42.94 -16.01 6.53
C ARG A 310 41.73 -16.61 7.21
N TYR A 311 41.45 -16.24 8.46
CA TYR A 311 40.24 -16.65 9.16
C TYR A 311 38.97 -16.04 8.52
N ASN A 312 39.00 -14.74 8.20
CA ASN A 312 37.90 -14.06 7.56
C ASN A 312 37.64 -14.56 6.12
N GLU A 313 38.68 -14.82 5.33
CA GLU A 313 38.51 -15.43 4.00
C GLU A 313 37.85 -16.81 4.05
N LYS A 314 38.16 -17.61 5.07
CA LYS A 314 37.62 -18.96 5.24
C LYS A 314 36.13 -18.95 5.69
N HIS A 315 35.67 -17.85 6.28
CA HIS A 315 34.29 -17.72 6.82
C HIS A 315 33.36 -16.88 5.94
N ASN A 316 33.92 -16.05 5.02
CA ASN A 316 33.10 -15.28 4.06
C ASN A 316 32.79 -16.05 2.76
N ASN A 317 33.31 -17.25 2.59
CA ASN A 317 33.06 -18.15 1.45
C ASN A 317 32.08 -19.29 1.82
N LYS A 318 31.20 -19.07 2.82
CA LYS A 318 30.12 -20.01 3.14
C LYS A 318 28.76 -19.34 2.96
#